data_90f28e1321371d4083afe9e89485ef75
#
_entry.id   90f28e1321371d4083afe9e89485ef75
#
_cell.length_a   1.000
_cell.length_b   1.000
_cell.length_c   1.000
_cell.angle_alpha   90.00
_cell.angle_beta   90.00
_cell.angle_gamma   90.00
#
_symmetry.space_group_name_H-M   'P 1'
#
loop_
_entity.id
_entity.type
_entity.pdbx_description
1 polymer ?
#
loop_
_entity_poly.entity_id
_entity_poly.type
_entity_poly.pdbx_seq_one_letter_code
_entity_poly.pdbx_strand_id
1 'polypeptide(L)'
;MRWYVLHAMSGSEDKVAQTLRHMKDLGKLSDDVDQILVPYEAKLESYKGKKRTVQRKMYPGYVLVRMNLTNDNRHTLRQVQGVIGFIGAADSPQPLTDSEVASIRARMDQTEPEVEMAYSISDTVKVIAGPFTEAIGKVREIEPERRKVKIMVSVFGRDTQVELDFEQVEQFEPEEPASAAK
;
A
#
# COMPACT_ATOMS: atom_id res chain seq x y z
N MET A 1 -8.54 -13.30 23.18
CA MET A 1 -7.34 -13.13 22.32
C MET A 1 -7.28 -11.72 21.80
N ARG A 2 -6.12 -11.06 21.88
CA ARG A 2 -5.90 -9.68 21.43
C ARG A 2 -4.73 -9.67 20.45
N TRP A 3 -4.64 -8.62 19.65
CA TRP A 3 -3.52 -8.41 18.74
C TRP A 3 -2.38 -7.68 19.44
N TYR A 4 -1.18 -8.19 19.29
CA TYR A 4 0.06 -7.60 19.78
C TYR A 4 1.03 -7.40 18.62
N VAL A 5 1.95 -6.45 18.78
CA VAL A 5 2.96 -6.15 17.78
C VAL A 5 4.31 -6.67 18.27
N LEU A 6 4.91 -7.56 17.48
CA LEU A 6 6.30 -7.96 17.64
C LEU A 6 7.18 -7.05 16.79
N HIS A 7 8.21 -6.50 17.38
CA HIS A 7 9.29 -5.82 16.69
C HIS A 7 10.29 -6.86 16.21
N ALA A 8 10.50 -6.94 14.91
CA ALA A 8 11.47 -7.81 14.26
C ALA A 8 12.56 -6.98 13.59
N MET A 9 13.68 -7.59 13.33
CA MET A 9 14.74 -6.95 12.52
C MET A 9 14.19 -6.65 11.13
N SER A 10 14.44 -5.45 10.63
CA SER A 10 13.99 -5.02 9.31
C SER A 10 14.45 -5.99 8.22
N GLY A 11 13.53 -6.43 7.38
CA GLY A 11 13.78 -7.44 6.34
C GLY A 11 13.64 -8.89 6.83
N SER A 12 13.47 -9.13 8.15
CA SER A 12 13.30 -10.47 8.71
C SER A 12 11.84 -10.79 9.08
N GLU A 13 10.90 -9.87 8.85
CA GLU A 13 9.50 -9.99 9.29
C GLU A 13 8.85 -11.26 8.75
N ASP A 14 9.06 -11.55 7.45
CA ASP A 14 8.49 -12.73 6.80
C ASP A 14 9.08 -14.01 7.33
N LYS A 15 10.40 -14.01 7.55
CA LYS A 15 11.10 -15.16 8.15
C LYS A 15 10.63 -15.40 9.57
N VAL A 16 10.46 -14.36 10.37
CA VAL A 16 9.91 -14.44 11.73
C VAL A 16 8.49 -15.01 11.69
N ALA A 17 7.61 -14.46 10.85
CA ALA A 17 6.23 -14.91 10.72
C ALA A 17 6.16 -16.37 10.25
N GLN A 18 7.00 -16.78 9.30
CA GLN A 18 7.06 -18.16 8.82
C GLN A 18 7.55 -19.10 9.93
N THR A 19 8.59 -18.72 10.68
CA THR A 19 9.11 -19.51 11.80
C THR A 19 8.03 -19.70 12.87
N LEU A 20 7.32 -18.64 13.23
CA LEU A 20 6.25 -18.70 14.22
C LEU A 20 5.08 -19.60 13.76
N ARG A 21 4.68 -19.51 12.50
CA ARG A 21 3.65 -20.40 11.93
C ARG A 21 4.10 -21.85 11.98
N HIS A 22 5.33 -22.13 11.58
CA HIS A 22 5.91 -23.46 11.62
C HIS A 22 5.99 -24.01 13.05
N MET A 23 6.36 -23.19 14.03
CA MET A 23 6.36 -23.57 15.44
C MET A 23 4.95 -23.90 15.93
N LYS A 24 3.94 -23.14 15.47
CA LYS A 24 2.53 -23.42 15.76
C LYS A 24 2.10 -24.78 15.17
N ASP A 25 2.41 -25.02 13.90
CA ASP A 25 2.07 -26.27 13.20
C ASP A 25 2.72 -27.49 13.86
N LEU A 26 3.89 -27.33 14.44
CA LEU A 26 4.60 -28.37 15.21
C LEU A 26 4.13 -28.50 16.67
N GLY A 27 3.14 -27.72 17.09
CA GLY A 27 2.66 -27.73 18.48
C GLY A 27 3.66 -27.16 19.51
N LYS A 28 4.67 -26.41 19.03
CA LYS A 28 5.68 -25.75 19.89
C LYS A 28 5.23 -24.39 20.42
N LEU A 29 4.18 -23.84 19.88
CA LEU A 29 3.46 -22.69 20.42
C LEU A 29 2.15 -23.19 21.01
N SER A 30 1.74 -22.61 22.14
CA SER A 30 0.45 -22.95 22.74
C SER A 30 -0.71 -22.53 21.85
N ASP A 31 -1.87 -23.16 22.04
CA ASP A 31 -3.13 -22.79 21.34
C ASP A 31 -3.58 -21.36 21.65
N ASP A 32 -2.93 -20.71 22.62
CA ASP A 32 -3.12 -19.29 22.90
C ASP A 32 -2.61 -18.37 21.80
N VAL A 33 -1.80 -18.84 20.85
CA VAL A 33 -1.34 -18.10 19.67
C VAL A 33 -2.21 -18.51 18.49
N ASP A 34 -3.09 -17.61 18.06
CA ASP A 34 -4.10 -17.90 17.02
C ASP A 34 -3.61 -17.53 15.62
N GLN A 35 -3.23 -16.28 15.40
CA GLN A 35 -2.88 -15.77 14.06
C GLN A 35 -1.56 -15.01 14.08
N ILE A 36 -0.81 -15.13 12.99
CA ILE A 36 0.45 -14.43 12.77
C ILE A 36 0.38 -13.76 11.40
N LEU A 37 0.59 -12.45 11.35
CA LEU A 37 0.36 -11.62 10.19
C LEU A 37 1.49 -10.62 10.00
N VAL A 38 2.00 -10.52 8.77
CA VAL A 38 2.81 -9.39 8.33
C VAL A 38 1.90 -8.51 7.47
N PRO A 39 1.64 -7.26 7.86
CA PRO A 39 0.73 -6.41 7.12
C PRO A 39 1.39 -5.89 5.83
N TYR A 40 0.79 -6.23 4.70
CA TYR A 40 1.16 -5.75 3.37
C TYR A 40 0.05 -4.89 2.79
N GLU A 41 0.43 -3.91 2.02
CA GLU A 41 -0.47 -3.13 1.17
C GLU A 41 -0.04 -3.26 -0.30
N ALA A 42 -0.99 -3.24 -1.20
CA ALA A 42 -0.73 -3.16 -2.62
C ALA A 42 -0.40 -1.71 -2.99
N LYS A 43 0.73 -1.48 -3.65
CA LYS A 43 1.14 -0.16 -4.13
C LYS A 43 1.46 -0.20 -5.61
N LEU A 44 1.01 0.83 -6.34
CA LEU A 44 1.40 1.01 -7.74
C LEU A 44 2.81 1.62 -7.79
N GLU A 45 3.72 0.93 -8.42
CA GLU A 45 5.04 1.46 -8.75
C GLU A 45 5.21 1.61 -10.25
N SER A 46 5.76 2.74 -10.67
CA SER A 46 6.14 2.96 -12.07
C SER A 46 7.62 2.64 -12.24
N TYR A 47 7.91 1.69 -13.11
CA TYR A 47 9.28 1.36 -13.49
C TYR A 47 9.40 1.33 -15.01
N LYS A 48 10.27 2.17 -15.57
CA LYS A 48 10.49 2.33 -17.03
C LYS A 48 9.18 2.53 -17.82
N GLY A 49 8.28 3.38 -17.30
CA GLY A 49 7.00 3.70 -17.95
C GLY A 49 5.93 2.61 -17.85
N LYS A 50 6.21 1.49 -17.16
CA LYS A 50 5.22 0.46 -16.86
C LYS A 50 4.84 0.52 -15.39
N LYS A 51 3.55 0.66 -15.11
CA LYS A 51 3.01 0.56 -13.75
C LYS A 51 2.80 -0.90 -13.41
N ARG A 52 3.24 -1.29 -12.23
CA ARG A 52 2.99 -2.63 -11.69
C ARG A 52 2.54 -2.52 -10.25
N THR A 53 1.63 -3.39 -9.86
CA THR A 53 1.24 -3.54 -8.45
C THR A 53 2.33 -4.32 -7.72
N VAL A 54 2.89 -3.74 -6.68
CA VAL A 54 3.85 -4.39 -5.79
C VAL A 54 3.29 -4.45 -4.39
N GLN A 55 3.57 -5.55 -3.71
CA GLN A 55 3.25 -5.70 -2.29
C GLN A 55 4.34 -5.01 -1.47
N ARG A 56 3.95 -4.01 -0.69
CA ARG A 56 4.85 -3.35 0.26
C ARG A 56 4.41 -3.61 1.69
N LYS A 57 5.37 -3.77 2.58
CA LYS A 57 5.08 -3.86 4.02
C LYS A 57 4.55 -2.52 4.51
N MET A 58 3.37 -2.53 5.12
CA MET A 58 2.77 -1.32 5.71
C MET A 58 3.64 -0.79 6.85
N TYR A 59 4.17 -1.68 7.64
CA TYR A 59 5.00 -1.38 8.81
C TYR A 59 6.25 -2.25 8.81
N PRO A 60 7.36 -1.78 8.20
CA PRO A 60 8.63 -2.51 8.23
C PRO A 60 9.12 -2.71 9.66
N GLY A 61 9.59 -3.90 9.97
CA GLY A 61 10.03 -4.28 11.31
C GLY A 61 8.92 -4.79 12.23
N TYR A 62 7.66 -4.92 11.77
CA TYR A 62 6.56 -5.33 12.63
C TYR A 62 5.87 -6.59 12.14
N VAL A 63 5.57 -7.47 13.09
CA VAL A 63 4.78 -8.69 12.89
C VAL A 63 3.62 -8.66 13.89
N LEU A 64 2.41 -8.83 13.40
CA LEU A 64 1.20 -8.84 14.22
C LEU A 64 0.92 -10.27 14.67
N VAL A 65 0.62 -10.44 15.95
CA VAL A 65 0.28 -11.74 16.54
C VAL A 65 -1.00 -11.62 17.35
N ARG A 66 -1.99 -12.43 17.01
CA ARG A 66 -3.23 -12.57 17.79
C ARG A 66 -3.08 -13.71 18.80
N MET A 67 -3.15 -13.36 20.07
CA MET A 67 -2.93 -14.34 21.13
C MET A 67 -3.58 -13.95 22.46
N ASN A 68 -3.65 -14.89 23.38
CA ASN A 68 -3.74 -14.63 24.81
C ASN A 68 -2.30 -14.46 25.32
N LEU A 69 -1.99 -13.29 25.88
CA LEU A 69 -0.65 -13.01 26.38
C LEU A 69 -0.43 -13.76 27.70
N THR A 70 0.40 -14.79 27.66
CA THR A 70 0.90 -15.51 28.83
C THR A 70 2.40 -15.28 28.96
N ASN A 71 2.97 -15.54 30.14
CA ASN A 71 4.41 -15.42 30.35
C ASN A 71 5.18 -16.37 29.43
N ASP A 72 4.67 -17.59 29.22
CA ASP A 72 5.29 -18.61 28.40
C ASP A 72 5.30 -18.21 26.92
N ASN A 73 4.16 -17.75 26.38
CA ASN A 73 4.09 -17.25 25.02
C ASN A 73 5.02 -16.06 24.79
N ARG A 74 5.01 -15.11 25.72
CA ARG A 74 5.87 -13.94 25.67
C ARG A 74 7.34 -14.34 25.61
N HIS A 75 7.74 -15.28 26.45
CA HIS A 75 9.12 -15.76 26.49
C HIS A 75 9.50 -16.48 25.20
N THR A 76 8.67 -17.41 24.75
CA THR A 76 8.89 -18.22 23.54
C THR A 76 8.99 -17.34 22.30
N LEU A 77 8.09 -16.38 22.13
CA LEU A 77 8.08 -15.49 20.98
C LEU A 77 9.32 -14.57 20.93
N ARG A 78 9.82 -14.15 22.08
CA ARG A 78 11.07 -13.34 22.17
C ARG A 78 12.33 -14.13 21.84
N GLN A 79 12.32 -15.46 21.96
CA GLN A 79 13.48 -16.30 21.63
C GLN A 79 13.59 -16.61 20.14
N VAL A 80 12.58 -16.27 19.34
CA VAL A 80 12.62 -16.51 17.91
C VAL A 80 13.67 -15.60 17.26
N GLN A 81 14.52 -16.22 16.47
CA GLN A 81 15.60 -15.49 15.78
C GLN A 81 15.00 -14.41 14.87
N GLY A 82 15.48 -13.18 15.03
CA GLY A 82 15.00 -12.01 14.31
C GLY A 82 13.94 -11.19 15.05
N VAL A 83 13.44 -11.68 16.19
CA VAL A 83 12.57 -10.91 17.09
C VAL A 83 13.41 -10.07 18.02
N ILE A 84 13.11 -8.78 18.10
CA ILE A 84 13.75 -7.82 19.03
C ILE A 84 12.96 -7.77 20.34
N GLY A 85 11.62 -7.79 20.25
CA GLY A 85 10.74 -7.77 21.41
C GLY A 85 9.30 -7.41 21.04
N PHE A 86 8.48 -7.17 22.04
CA PHE A 86 7.14 -6.62 21.86
C PHE A 86 7.18 -5.09 21.85
N ILE A 87 6.23 -4.48 21.15
CA ILE A 87 6.01 -3.05 21.26
C ILE A 87 5.25 -2.74 22.55
N GLY A 88 5.71 -1.72 23.27
CA GLY A 88 5.21 -1.32 24.58
C GLY A 88 6.21 -1.57 25.69
N ALA A 89 5.74 -1.57 26.93
CA ALA A 89 6.59 -1.87 28.08
C ALA A 89 7.04 -3.35 28.04
N ALA A 90 8.31 -3.59 28.37
CA ALA A 90 8.92 -4.92 28.28
C ALA A 90 8.14 -6.03 29.02
N ASP A 91 7.53 -5.67 30.14
CA ASP A 91 6.76 -6.59 30.97
C ASP A 91 5.24 -6.53 30.75
N SER A 92 4.75 -5.52 30.01
CA SER A 92 3.35 -5.32 29.72
C SER A 92 3.16 -4.79 28.30
N PRO A 93 3.29 -5.66 27.27
CA PRO A 93 3.01 -5.26 25.90
C PRO A 93 1.59 -4.73 25.77
N GLN A 94 1.42 -3.64 25.04
CA GLN A 94 0.09 -3.09 24.80
C GLN A 94 -0.56 -3.79 23.59
N PRO A 95 -1.80 -4.27 23.73
CA PRO A 95 -2.54 -4.80 22.60
C PRO A 95 -2.98 -3.65 21.69
N LEU A 96 -3.10 -3.95 20.40
CA LEU A 96 -3.77 -3.08 19.45
C LEU A 96 -5.26 -2.98 19.78
N THR A 97 -5.81 -1.81 19.54
CA THR A 97 -7.26 -1.58 19.63
C THR A 97 -7.99 -2.21 18.44
N ASP A 98 -9.26 -2.51 18.60
CA ASP A 98 -10.08 -3.09 17.52
C ASP A 98 -10.14 -2.16 16.30
N SER A 99 -10.11 -0.85 16.50
CA SER A 99 -10.09 0.14 15.43
C SER A 99 -8.77 0.13 14.64
N GLU A 100 -7.62 -0.02 15.32
CA GLU A 100 -6.32 -0.13 14.66
C GLU A 100 -6.24 -1.42 13.82
N VAL A 101 -6.70 -2.53 14.38
CA VAL A 101 -6.76 -3.81 13.65
C VAL A 101 -7.68 -3.73 12.45
N ALA A 102 -8.85 -3.12 12.59
CA ALA A 102 -9.80 -2.94 11.50
C ALA A 102 -9.19 -2.08 10.38
N SER A 103 -8.50 -0.99 10.72
CA SER A 103 -7.81 -0.13 9.76
C SER A 103 -6.70 -0.87 9.01
N ILE A 104 -5.91 -1.68 9.70
CA ILE A 104 -4.85 -2.49 9.08
C ILE A 104 -5.46 -3.49 8.09
N ARG A 105 -6.51 -4.20 8.50
CA ARG A 105 -7.18 -5.19 7.64
C ARG A 105 -7.82 -4.54 6.42
N ALA A 106 -8.54 -3.44 6.60
CA ALA A 106 -9.15 -2.72 5.50
C ALA A 106 -8.12 -2.32 4.42
N ARG A 107 -6.92 -1.90 4.83
CA ARG A 107 -5.84 -1.58 3.90
C ARG A 107 -5.20 -2.81 3.25
N MET A 108 -5.15 -3.94 3.96
CA MET A 108 -4.67 -5.21 3.39
C MET A 108 -5.64 -5.80 2.38
N ASP A 109 -6.95 -5.64 2.63
CA ASP A 109 -8.03 -6.15 1.77
C ASP A 109 -8.23 -5.29 0.51
N GLN A 110 -7.64 -4.10 0.47
CA GLN A 110 -7.54 -3.30 -0.74
C GLN A 110 -6.64 -4.02 -1.74
N THR A 111 -7.24 -4.93 -2.49
CA THR A 111 -6.56 -5.73 -3.52
C THR A 111 -6.22 -4.87 -4.74
N GLU A 112 -6.94 -3.78 -4.92
CA GLU A 112 -6.63 -2.74 -5.89
C GLU A 112 -5.98 -1.58 -5.15
N PRO A 113 -4.75 -1.19 -5.54
CA PRO A 113 -4.20 0.05 -5.03
C PRO A 113 -5.20 1.14 -5.42
N GLU A 114 -5.62 1.91 -4.42
CA GLU A 114 -6.26 3.19 -4.67
C GLU A 114 -5.33 3.91 -5.64
N VAL A 115 -5.79 4.05 -6.87
CA VAL A 115 -5.06 4.85 -7.85
C VAL A 115 -5.15 6.25 -7.29
N GLU A 116 -4.13 6.69 -6.56
CA GLU A 116 -3.94 8.10 -6.27
C GLU A 116 -3.88 8.76 -7.64
N MET A 117 -5.05 9.21 -8.09
CA MET A 117 -5.15 9.88 -9.36
C MET A 117 -4.39 11.18 -9.21
N ALA A 118 -3.30 11.28 -9.96
CA ALA A 118 -2.50 12.49 -9.99
C ALA A 118 -3.27 13.69 -10.60
N TYR A 119 -4.51 13.48 -11.07
CA TYR A 119 -5.34 14.49 -11.71
C TYR A 119 -6.82 14.31 -11.34
N SER A 120 -7.55 15.41 -11.36
CA SER A 120 -8.98 15.52 -11.07
C SER A 120 -9.78 15.94 -12.32
N ILE A 121 -11.11 15.91 -12.24
CA ILE A 121 -11.97 16.44 -13.28
C ILE A 121 -11.66 17.92 -13.46
N SER A 122 -11.48 18.35 -14.70
CA SER A 122 -11.07 19.68 -15.16
C SER A 122 -9.56 19.95 -15.16
N ASP A 123 -8.74 19.05 -14.62
CA ASP A 123 -7.29 19.18 -14.72
C ASP A 123 -6.81 19.06 -16.17
N THR A 124 -5.70 19.70 -16.45
CA THR A 124 -5.03 19.57 -17.74
C THR A 124 -4.08 18.39 -17.68
N VAL A 125 -4.17 17.50 -18.66
CA VAL A 125 -3.32 16.31 -18.77
C VAL A 125 -2.67 16.24 -20.15
N LYS A 126 -1.50 15.62 -20.21
CA LYS A 126 -0.78 15.32 -21.44
C LYS A 126 -0.91 13.82 -21.74
N VAL A 127 -1.18 13.50 -22.99
CA VAL A 127 -1.18 12.13 -23.47
C VAL A 127 0.25 11.68 -23.73
N ILE A 128 0.68 10.61 -23.06
CA ILE A 128 2.06 10.09 -23.12
C ILE A 128 2.19 8.82 -23.97
N ALA A 129 1.08 8.20 -24.33
CA ALA A 129 1.09 7.00 -25.16
C ALA A 129 -0.15 6.89 -26.02
N GLY A 130 -0.05 6.18 -27.15
CA GLY A 130 -1.15 5.92 -28.08
C GLY A 130 -1.16 6.88 -29.27
N PRO A 131 -2.25 6.84 -30.08
CA PRO A 131 -2.32 7.62 -31.32
C PRO A 131 -2.41 9.13 -31.09
N PHE A 132 -2.69 9.59 -29.87
CA PHE A 132 -2.80 11.00 -29.49
C PHE A 132 -1.64 11.46 -28.62
N THR A 133 -0.52 10.77 -28.64
CA THR A 133 0.69 11.13 -27.88
C THR A 133 1.06 12.60 -28.15
N GLU A 134 1.49 13.30 -27.09
CA GLU A 134 1.81 14.74 -27.07
C GLU A 134 0.58 15.67 -27.06
N ALA A 135 -0.63 15.17 -27.25
CA ALA A 135 -1.82 16.00 -27.14
C ALA A 135 -2.07 16.41 -25.68
N ILE A 136 -2.47 17.66 -25.51
CA ILE A 136 -2.87 18.22 -24.21
C ILE A 136 -4.39 18.32 -24.20
N GLY A 137 -5.02 17.85 -23.14
CA GLY A 137 -6.46 17.87 -23.00
C GLY A 137 -6.91 18.12 -21.56
N LYS A 138 -8.19 18.44 -21.41
CA LYS A 138 -8.82 18.57 -20.10
C LYS A 138 -9.60 17.33 -19.75
N VAL A 139 -9.45 16.87 -18.51
CA VAL A 139 -10.21 15.72 -17.96
C VAL A 139 -11.67 16.10 -17.85
N ARG A 140 -12.54 15.32 -18.48
CA ARG A 140 -14.01 15.47 -18.43
C ARG A 140 -14.67 14.48 -17.51
N GLU A 141 -14.24 13.24 -17.57
CA GLU A 141 -14.81 12.15 -16.79
C GLU A 141 -13.70 11.16 -16.42
N ILE A 142 -13.83 10.59 -15.25
CA ILE A 142 -12.91 9.58 -14.75
C ILE A 142 -13.75 8.35 -14.38
N GLU A 143 -13.41 7.20 -14.95
CA GLU A 143 -14.04 5.91 -14.65
C GLU A 143 -13.05 5.01 -13.88
N PRO A 144 -12.99 5.12 -12.54
CA PRO A 144 -12.02 4.39 -11.73
C PRO A 144 -12.16 2.88 -11.87
N GLU A 145 -13.38 2.37 -11.96
CA GLU A 145 -13.68 0.94 -12.07
C GLU A 145 -13.12 0.32 -13.35
N ARG A 146 -13.05 1.09 -14.42
CA ARG A 146 -12.49 0.66 -15.72
C ARG A 146 -11.07 1.13 -15.94
N ARG A 147 -10.52 1.91 -15.01
CA ARG A 147 -9.19 2.55 -15.12
C ARG A 147 -9.05 3.42 -16.37
N LYS A 148 -10.14 4.09 -16.75
CA LYS A 148 -10.21 4.93 -17.93
C LYS A 148 -10.53 6.38 -17.58
N VAL A 149 -10.00 7.26 -18.41
CA VAL A 149 -10.24 8.69 -18.34
C VAL A 149 -10.72 9.19 -19.68
N LYS A 150 -11.77 9.99 -19.68
CA LYS A 150 -12.24 10.72 -20.87
C LYS A 150 -11.70 12.13 -20.82
N ILE A 151 -10.91 12.47 -21.79
CA ILE A 151 -10.28 13.78 -21.94
C ILE A 151 -10.78 14.47 -23.21
N MET A 152 -10.84 15.78 -23.18
CA MET A 152 -11.11 16.60 -24.33
C MET A 152 -9.79 17.11 -24.88
N VAL A 153 -9.39 16.61 -26.02
CA VAL A 153 -8.16 17.04 -26.73
C VAL A 153 -8.52 17.86 -27.96
N SER A 154 -7.73 18.87 -28.25
CA SER A 154 -7.88 19.64 -29.49
C SER A 154 -6.95 19.05 -30.55
N VAL A 155 -7.53 18.36 -31.53
CA VAL A 155 -6.80 17.75 -32.62
C VAL A 155 -7.24 18.39 -33.94
N PHE A 156 -6.29 18.93 -34.69
CA PHE A 156 -6.55 19.64 -35.97
C PHE A 156 -7.59 20.75 -35.87
N GLY A 157 -7.60 21.50 -34.76
CA GLY A 157 -8.51 22.63 -34.53
C GLY A 157 -9.94 22.22 -34.19
N ARG A 158 -10.15 20.93 -33.83
CA ARG A 158 -11.44 20.39 -33.35
C ARG A 158 -11.26 19.75 -31.99
N ASP A 159 -12.18 20.07 -31.08
CA ASP A 159 -12.24 19.42 -29.77
C ASP A 159 -12.86 18.04 -29.91
N THR A 160 -12.08 17.03 -29.59
CA THR A 160 -12.48 15.63 -29.68
C THR A 160 -12.36 14.98 -28.32
N GLN A 161 -13.43 14.30 -27.89
CA GLN A 161 -13.40 13.49 -26.67
C GLN A 161 -12.72 12.15 -26.97
N VAL A 162 -11.72 11.82 -26.19
CA VAL A 162 -10.95 10.58 -26.29
C VAL A 162 -10.98 9.86 -24.98
N GLU A 163 -11.24 8.56 -25.04
CA GLU A 163 -11.14 7.64 -23.88
C GLU A 163 -9.75 7.00 -23.88
N LEU A 164 -9.04 7.15 -22.80
CA LEU A 164 -7.67 6.64 -22.60
C LEU A 164 -7.56 5.89 -21.29
N ASP A 165 -6.61 4.97 -21.21
CA ASP A 165 -6.27 4.33 -19.96
C ASP A 165 -5.48 5.30 -19.06
N PHE A 166 -5.60 5.17 -17.74
CA PHE A 166 -4.87 6.02 -16.79
C PHE A 166 -3.35 6.04 -17.03
N GLU A 167 -2.83 4.97 -17.62
CA GLU A 167 -1.40 4.83 -17.93
C GLU A 167 -0.96 5.63 -19.16
N GLN A 168 -1.91 6.13 -19.94
CA GLN A 168 -1.66 6.88 -21.17
C GLN A 168 -1.70 8.38 -20.99
N VAL A 169 -2.00 8.85 -19.80
CA VAL A 169 -2.10 10.27 -19.47
C VAL A 169 -1.25 10.62 -18.24
N GLU A 170 -0.70 11.81 -18.25
CA GLU A 170 0.10 12.37 -17.16
C GLU A 170 -0.42 13.78 -16.84
N GLN A 171 -0.36 14.17 -15.56
CA GLN A 171 -0.72 15.53 -15.18
C GLN A 171 0.19 16.52 -15.89
N PHE A 172 -0.39 17.50 -16.54
CA PHE A 172 0.33 18.58 -17.18
C PHE A 172 0.18 19.85 -16.35
N GLU A 173 1.25 20.24 -15.68
CA GLU A 173 1.37 21.56 -15.10
C GLU A 173 1.98 22.47 -16.19
N PRO A 174 1.23 23.46 -16.70
CA PRO A 174 1.86 24.46 -17.56
C PRO A 174 2.94 25.17 -16.74
N GLU A 175 4.19 25.10 -17.18
CA GLU A 175 5.23 25.98 -16.64
C GLU A 175 4.69 27.40 -16.74
N GLU A 176 4.45 28.05 -15.62
CA GLU A 176 4.21 29.50 -15.62
C GLU A 176 5.41 30.14 -16.29
N PRO A 177 5.20 30.95 -17.32
CA PRO A 177 6.30 31.73 -17.88
C PRO A 177 6.84 32.56 -16.73
N ALA A 178 8.11 32.33 -16.40
CA ALA A 178 8.80 33.12 -15.40
C ALA A 178 8.50 34.60 -15.70
N SER A 179 7.70 35.19 -14.83
CA SER A 179 7.39 36.63 -14.90
C SER A 179 8.71 37.34 -14.95
N ALA A 180 9.00 37.93 -16.11
CA ALA A 180 10.13 38.80 -16.25
C ALA A 180 9.96 39.91 -15.24
N ALA A 181 10.67 39.81 -14.14
CA ALA A 181 10.83 40.90 -13.20
C ALA A 181 11.58 42.02 -13.96
N LYS A 182 10.89 43.09 -14.12
CA LYS A 182 11.53 44.37 -14.48
C LYS A 182 12.21 44.92 -13.24
#